data_5ea4708b970431b625bf1c3af5c4962d
#
_entry.id   5ea4708b970431b625bf1c3af5c4962d
#
_cell.length_a   1.000
_cell.length_b   1.000
_cell.length_c   1.000
_cell.angle_alpha   90.00
_cell.angle_beta   90.00
_cell.angle_gamma   90.00
#
_symmetry.space_group_name_H-M   'P 1'
#
loop_
_entity.id
_entity.type
_entity.pdbx_description
1 polymer ?
#
loop_
_entity_poly.entity_id
_entity_poly.type
_entity_poly.pdbx_seq_one_letter_code
_entity_poly.pdbx_strand_id
1 'polypeptide(L)'
;MKEGLAGKIAKLFIGSKLTVLLMIVFMIIGVYSSFLIPREEEPQIDVPIADIFVGYPGASPTEVESRVVKPLEKLISNIKGVEYVYSTSMKEQAMVIVQFYVGEDIERSFVKLYNEINKHMDIMPHGVTFPLVKTRA
;
A
#
# COMPACT_ATOMS: atom_id res chain seq x y z
N MET A 1 25.63 43.59 41.96
CA MET A 1 25.80 43.14 40.62
C MET A 1 24.47 43.17 39.86
N LYS A 2 24.44 43.93 38.79
CA LYS A 2 23.20 44.06 38.03
C LYS A 2 22.98 42.83 37.17
N GLU A 3 22.08 41.99 37.58
CA GLU A 3 21.60 40.95 36.70
C GLU A 3 20.65 41.59 35.69
N GLY A 4 20.84 41.31 34.46
CA GLY A 4 19.93 41.74 33.42
C GLY A 4 18.54 41.16 33.61
N LEU A 5 17.58 41.67 32.87
CA LEU A 5 16.22 41.20 32.89
C LEU A 5 16.13 39.65 32.69
N ALA A 6 16.97 39.14 31.81
CA ALA A 6 17.07 37.70 31.58
C ALA A 6 17.55 36.93 32.77
N GLY A 7 18.53 37.50 33.54
CA GLY A 7 19.01 36.85 34.78
C GLY A 7 17.95 36.80 35.86
N LYS A 8 17.16 37.85 35.99
CA LYS A 8 16.05 37.91 36.94
C LYS A 8 14.98 36.91 36.59
N ILE A 9 14.64 36.82 35.36
CA ILE A 9 13.65 35.83 34.86
C ILE A 9 14.17 34.40 35.12
N ALA A 10 15.45 34.15 34.82
CA ALA A 10 16.07 32.85 35.03
C ALA A 10 16.05 32.45 36.53
N LYS A 11 16.36 33.38 37.41
CA LYS A 11 16.30 33.13 38.85
C LYS A 11 14.90 32.84 39.34
N LEU A 12 13.92 33.56 38.84
CA LEU A 12 12.53 33.32 39.13
C LEU A 12 12.10 31.90 38.75
N PHE A 13 12.51 31.45 37.60
CA PHE A 13 12.18 30.11 37.12
C PHE A 13 12.98 29.00 37.78
N ILE A 14 14.24 29.20 38.08
CA ILE A 14 15.11 28.21 38.70
C ILE A 14 14.67 27.88 40.14
N GLY A 15 14.23 28.88 40.91
CA GLY A 15 13.83 28.67 42.29
C GLY A 15 12.35 28.39 42.51
N SER A 16 11.55 28.34 41.47
CA SER A 16 10.11 28.28 41.66
C SER A 16 9.51 26.93 41.20
N LYS A 17 8.38 26.60 41.81
CA LYS A 17 7.58 25.45 41.40
C LYS A 17 7.04 25.60 39.99
N LEU A 18 7.01 26.82 39.45
CA LEU A 18 6.59 27.12 38.10
C LEU A 18 7.50 26.47 37.09
N THR A 19 8.81 26.44 37.30
CA THR A 19 9.77 25.76 36.45
C THR A 19 9.47 24.27 36.32
N VAL A 20 9.25 23.63 37.46
CA VAL A 20 8.92 22.20 37.49
C VAL A 20 7.61 21.95 36.75
N LEU A 21 6.61 22.79 37.01
CA LEU A 21 5.32 22.67 36.32
C LEU A 21 5.43 22.83 34.82
N LEU A 22 6.21 23.81 34.37
CA LEU A 22 6.45 24.02 32.93
C LEU A 22 7.17 22.83 32.30
N MET A 23 8.17 22.26 33.00
CA MET A 23 8.87 21.07 32.50
C MET A 23 7.93 19.88 32.33
N ILE A 24 7.06 19.68 33.30
CA ILE A 24 6.06 18.61 33.25
C ILE A 24 5.09 18.83 32.10
N VAL A 25 4.61 20.05 31.91
CA VAL A 25 3.68 20.39 30.82
C VAL A 25 4.34 20.17 29.47
N PHE A 26 5.58 20.61 29.27
CA PHE A 26 6.30 20.39 28.03
C PHE A 26 6.58 18.93 27.77
N MET A 27 6.86 18.17 28.82
CA MET A 27 7.06 16.72 28.69
C MET A 27 5.78 16.02 28.26
N ILE A 28 4.64 16.36 28.84
CA ILE A 28 3.33 15.83 28.48
C ILE A 28 2.98 16.17 27.04
N ILE A 29 3.19 17.42 26.63
CA ILE A 29 2.93 17.87 25.26
C ILE A 29 3.83 17.12 24.28
N GLY A 30 5.12 16.95 24.60
CA GLY A 30 6.06 16.21 23.76
C GLY A 30 5.67 14.76 23.59
N VAL A 31 5.32 14.08 24.67
CA VAL A 31 4.87 12.68 24.61
C VAL A 31 3.57 12.57 23.82
N TYR A 32 2.62 13.44 24.07
CA TYR A 32 1.35 13.45 23.37
C TYR A 32 1.55 13.70 21.86
N SER A 33 2.40 14.65 21.52
CA SER A 33 2.73 14.93 20.12
C SER A 33 3.40 13.73 19.44
N SER A 34 4.28 13.03 20.16
CA SER A 34 4.96 11.84 19.64
C SER A 34 3.98 10.71 19.31
N PHE A 35 2.90 10.60 20.06
CA PHE A 35 1.86 9.61 19.77
C PHE A 35 0.96 10.02 18.60
N LEU A 36 0.74 11.31 18.42
CA LEU A 36 -0.12 11.81 17.34
C LEU A 36 0.60 11.86 15.99
N ILE A 37 1.84 12.34 15.98
CA ILE A 37 2.60 12.52 14.76
C ILE A 37 2.80 11.22 13.96
N PRO A 38 3.21 10.09 14.56
CA PRO A 38 3.37 8.85 13.80
C PRO A 38 2.09 8.33 13.17
N ARG A 39 0.95 8.65 13.76
CA ARG A 39 -0.36 8.24 13.22
C ARG A 39 -0.79 9.07 12.03
N GLU A 40 -0.37 10.33 11.99
CA GLU A 40 -0.71 11.23 10.91
C GLU A 40 0.30 11.18 9.75
N GLU A 41 1.53 10.77 10.01
CA GLU A 41 2.58 10.66 9.00
C GLU A 41 2.38 9.50 8.02
N GLU A 42 1.62 8.51 8.40
CA GLU A 42 1.20 7.47 7.47
C GLU A 42 -0.20 7.77 6.99
N PRO A 43 -0.35 8.53 5.89
CA PRO A 43 -1.66 8.61 5.27
C PRO A 43 -2.02 7.20 4.82
N GLN A 44 -2.98 6.62 5.48
CA GLN A 44 -3.53 5.33 5.10
C GLN A 44 -4.34 5.52 3.83
N ILE A 45 -3.63 5.77 2.74
CA ILE A 45 -4.22 5.67 1.42
C ILE A 45 -4.14 4.20 1.08
N ASP A 46 -5.21 3.49 1.34
CA ASP A 46 -5.32 2.11 0.94
C ASP A 46 -5.50 2.07 -0.56
N VAL A 47 -4.40 1.85 -1.25
CA VAL A 47 -4.42 1.55 -2.68
C VAL A 47 -4.15 0.06 -2.80
N PRO A 48 -5.18 -0.77 -2.99
CA PRO A 48 -4.97 -2.19 -3.19
C PRO A 48 -4.27 -2.44 -4.52
N ILE A 49 -3.12 -3.11 -4.45
CA ILE A 49 -2.37 -3.52 -5.63
C ILE A 49 -2.13 -5.01 -5.53
N ALA A 50 -2.45 -5.73 -6.59
CA ALA A 50 -2.24 -7.17 -6.69
C ALA A 50 -1.28 -7.49 -7.83
N ASP A 51 -0.32 -8.37 -7.56
CA ASP A 51 0.57 -8.90 -8.58
C ASP A 51 0.12 -10.32 -8.92
N ILE A 52 -0.15 -10.57 -10.19
CA ILE A 52 -0.58 -11.89 -10.67
C ILE A 52 0.57 -12.46 -11.50
N PHE A 53 1.03 -13.63 -11.11
CA PHE A 53 2.07 -14.35 -11.82
C PHE A 53 1.47 -15.58 -12.49
N VAL A 54 1.70 -15.71 -13.79
CA VAL A 54 1.21 -16.84 -14.58
C VAL A 54 2.38 -17.46 -15.33
N GLY A 55 2.53 -18.77 -15.23
CA GLY A 55 3.53 -19.51 -16.00
C GLY A 55 2.91 -20.18 -17.20
N TYR A 56 3.62 -20.14 -18.33
CA TYR A 56 3.24 -20.85 -19.55
C TYR A 56 4.48 -21.51 -20.12
N PRO A 57 4.84 -22.71 -19.65
CA PRO A 57 6.05 -23.40 -20.10
C PRO A 57 6.07 -23.64 -21.61
N GLY A 58 7.19 -23.32 -22.24
CA GLY A 58 7.39 -23.54 -23.67
C GLY A 58 6.85 -22.44 -24.58
N ALA A 59 6.22 -21.40 -24.03
CA ALA A 59 5.67 -20.33 -24.83
C ALA A 59 6.65 -19.18 -25.07
N SER A 60 6.62 -18.60 -26.26
CA SER A 60 7.35 -17.38 -26.57
C SER A 60 6.66 -16.17 -25.94
N PRO A 61 7.36 -15.02 -25.75
CA PRO A 61 6.71 -13.81 -25.20
C PRO A 61 5.48 -13.39 -26.00
N THR A 62 5.48 -13.53 -27.30
CA THR A 62 4.33 -13.20 -28.15
C THR A 62 3.15 -14.12 -27.90
N GLU A 63 3.39 -15.40 -27.70
CA GLU A 63 2.35 -16.38 -27.36
C GLU A 63 1.79 -16.12 -25.96
N VAL A 64 2.63 -15.82 -25.00
CA VAL A 64 2.22 -15.45 -23.65
C VAL A 64 1.32 -14.23 -23.70
N GLU A 65 1.71 -13.22 -24.44
CA GLU A 65 0.92 -12.00 -24.61
C GLU A 65 -0.45 -12.29 -25.20
N SER A 66 -0.49 -12.99 -26.33
CA SER A 66 -1.75 -13.19 -27.05
C SER A 66 -2.69 -14.19 -26.40
N ARG A 67 -2.17 -15.21 -25.73
CA ARG A 67 -2.97 -16.31 -25.17
C ARG A 67 -3.28 -16.18 -23.69
N VAL A 68 -2.42 -15.53 -22.95
CA VAL A 68 -2.55 -15.38 -21.49
C VAL A 68 -2.84 -13.95 -21.10
N VAL A 69 -1.97 -13.02 -21.50
CA VAL A 69 -2.03 -11.64 -21.02
C VAL A 69 -3.27 -10.91 -21.52
N LYS A 70 -3.52 -10.93 -22.82
CA LYS A 70 -4.68 -10.21 -23.38
C LYS A 70 -6.03 -10.69 -22.84
N PRO A 71 -6.30 -12.01 -22.78
CA PRO A 71 -7.53 -12.47 -22.16
C PRO A 71 -7.63 -12.12 -20.70
N LEU A 72 -6.52 -12.22 -19.97
CA LEU A 72 -6.47 -11.91 -18.54
C LEU A 72 -6.68 -10.42 -18.28
N GLU A 73 -6.05 -9.55 -19.06
CA GLU A 73 -6.25 -8.11 -18.95
C GLU A 73 -7.70 -7.72 -19.20
N LYS A 74 -8.31 -8.29 -20.23
CA LYS A 74 -9.70 -8.03 -20.56
C LYS A 74 -10.64 -8.48 -19.44
N LEU A 75 -10.37 -9.63 -18.87
CA LEU A 75 -11.13 -10.17 -17.75
C LEU A 75 -11.02 -9.27 -16.53
N ILE A 76 -9.81 -8.90 -16.17
CA ILE A 76 -9.53 -8.10 -14.99
C ILE A 76 -10.07 -6.68 -15.12
N SER A 77 -9.93 -6.08 -16.30
CA SER A 77 -10.43 -4.71 -16.53
C SER A 77 -11.95 -4.60 -16.44
N ASN A 78 -12.67 -5.71 -16.56
CA ASN A 78 -14.11 -5.75 -16.36
C ASN A 78 -14.53 -5.84 -14.90
N ILE A 79 -13.58 -6.07 -14.00
CA ILE A 79 -13.88 -6.13 -12.55
C ILE A 79 -14.17 -4.71 -12.05
N LYS A 80 -15.27 -4.57 -11.33
CA LYS A 80 -15.65 -3.30 -10.73
C LYS A 80 -14.66 -2.91 -9.63
N GLY A 81 -14.13 -1.70 -9.72
CA GLY A 81 -13.16 -1.17 -8.76
C GLY A 81 -11.72 -1.20 -9.24
N VAL A 82 -11.44 -1.81 -10.39
CA VAL A 82 -10.11 -1.80 -11.00
C VAL A 82 -9.88 -0.48 -11.74
N GLU A 83 -8.80 0.21 -11.38
CA GLU A 83 -8.43 1.47 -12.01
C GLU A 83 -7.47 1.25 -13.18
N TYR A 84 -6.37 0.54 -12.93
CA TYR A 84 -5.34 0.27 -13.93
C TYR A 84 -4.93 -1.20 -13.92
N VAL A 85 -4.58 -1.69 -15.10
CA VAL A 85 -4.00 -3.01 -15.28
C VAL A 85 -2.72 -2.85 -16.09
N TYR A 86 -1.62 -3.29 -15.52
CA TYR A 86 -0.32 -3.30 -16.18
C TYR A 86 0.13 -4.74 -16.36
N SER A 87 0.62 -5.06 -17.55
CA SER A 87 1.07 -6.41 -17.82
C SER A 87 2.43 -6.43 -18.48
N THR A 88 3.19 -7.47 -18.17
CA THR A 88 4.47 -7.74 -18.81
C THR A 88 4.50 -9.20 -19.24
N SER A 89 4.74 -9.44 -20.51
CA SER A 89 4.93 -10.78 -21.01
C SER A 89 6.41 -11.08 -21.18
N MET A 90 6.81 -12.23 -20.68
CA MET A 90 8.18 -12.72 -20.75
C MET A 90 8.16 -14.13 -21.33
N LYS A 91 9.33 -14.66 -21.63
CA LYS A 91 9.43 -16.03 -22.09
C LYS A 91 8.90 -16.97 -21.00
N GLU A 92 7.89 -17.77 -21.35
CA GLU A 92 7.29 -18.78 -20.48
C GLU A 92 6.57 -18.26 -19.24
N GLN A 93 6.43 -16.93 -19.10
CA GLN A 93 5.75 -16.37 -17.92
C GLN A 93 5.16 -15.01 -18.22
N ALA A 94 4.19 -14.63 -17.42
CA ALA A 94 3.57 -13.31 -17.47
C ALA A 94 3.37 -12.76 -16.07
N MET A 95 3.47 -11.45 -15.95
CA MET A 95 3.14 -10.76 -14.72
C MET A 95 2.10 -9.70 -15.04
N VAL A 96 1.02 -9.70 -14.29
CA VAL A 96 -0.05 -8.71 -14.42
C VAL A 96 -0.19 -7.98 -13.09
N ILE A 97 -0.09 -6.67 -13.13
CA ILE A 97 -0.25 -5.82 -11.96
C ILE A 97 -1.63 -5.17 -12.04
N VAL A 98 -2.44 -5.39 -11.03
CA VAL A 98 -3.80 -4.84 -10.94
C VAL A 98 -3.83 -3.79 -9.85
N GLN A 99 -4.21 -2.57 -10.22
CA GLN A 99 -4.38 -1.48 -9.28
C GLN A 99 -5.86 -1.14 -9.18
N PHE A 100 -6.38 -1.20 -7.97
CA PHE A 100 -7.76 -0.82 -7.67
C PHE A 100 -7.84 0.66 -7.34
N TYR A 101 -9.06 1.19 -7.31
CA TYR A 101 -9.27 2.58 -6.92
C TYR A 101 -8.88 2.82 -5.46
N VAL A 102 -8.43 4.03 -5.19
CA VAL A 102 -8.09 4.45 -3.84
C VAL A 102 -9.35 4.40 -2.96
N GLY A 103 -9.21 3.81 -1.77
CA GLY A 103 -10.32 3.65 -0.84
C GLY A 103 -11.11 2.36 -1.00
N GLU A 104 -10.80 1.53 -2.00
CA GLU A 104 -11.41 0.21 -2.11
C GLU A 104 -10.90 -0.71 -0.99
N ASP A 105 -11.79 -1.58 -0.51
CA ASP A 105 -11.43 -2.57 0.50
C ASP A 105 -10.49 -3.61 -0.11
N ILE A 106 -9.33 -3.80 0.49
CA ILE A 106 -8.29 -4.72 0.02
C ILE A 106 -8.84 -6.15 -0.06
N GLU A 107 -9.48 -6.63 1.01
CA GLU A 107 -9.99 -7.99 1.07
C GLU A 107 -11.06 -8.25 0.02
N ARG A 108 -12.01 -7.35 -0.11
CA ARG A 108 -13.08 -7.46 -1.12
C ARG A 108 -12.52 -7.43 -2.53
N SER A 109 -11.56 -6.57 -2.77
CA SER A 109 -10.90 -6.46 -4.08
C SER A 109 -10.22 -7.76 -4.46
N PHE A 110 -9.51 -8.39 -3.54
CA PHE A 110 -8.87 -9.69 -3.79
C PHE A 110 -9.87 -10.81 -3.98
N VAL A 111 -10.95 -10.83 -3.21
CA VAL A 111 -12.00 -11.84 -3.37
C VAL A 111 -12.64 -11.73 -4.74
N LYS A 112 -12.93 -10.53 -5.20
CA LYS A 112 -13.45 -10.29 -6.55
C LYS A 112 -12.48 -10.77 -7.62
N LEU A 113 -11.19 -10.46 -7.45
CA LEU A 113 -10.14 -10.85 -8.37
C LEU A 113 -10.02 -12.37 -8.48
N TYR A 114 -9.95 -13.06 -7.34
CA TYR A 114 -9.89 -14.51 -7.29
C TYR A 114 -11.12 -15.16 -7.92
N ASN A 115 -12.30 -14.64 -7.61
CA ASN A 115 -13.54 -15.19 -8.15
C ASN A 115 -13.61 -15.05 -9.66
N GLU A 116 -13.21 -13.91 -10.20
CA GLU A 116 -13.20 -13.69 -11.65
C GLU A 116 -12.18 -14.57 -12.35
N ILE A 117 -11.00 -14.70 -11.78
CA ILE A 117 -9.96 -15.58 -12.34
C ILE A 117 -10.43 -17.03 -12.32
N ASN A 118 -10.99 -17.49 -11.21
CA ASN A 118 -11.47 -18.88 -11.08
C ASN A 118 -12.64 -19.18 -12.00
N LYS A 119 -13.54 -18.24 -12.19
CA LYS A 119 -14.68 -18.39 -13.09
C LYS A 119 -14.26 -18.60 -14.54
N HIS A 120 -13.16 -17.97 -14.94
CA HIS A 120 -12.75 -17.92 -16.33
C HIS A 120 -11.44 -18.67 -16.59
N MET A 121 -11.08 -19.58 -15.71
CA MET A 121 -9.90 -20.44 -15.92
C MET A 121 -10.01 -21.29 -17.18
N ASP A 122 -11.21 -21.57 -17.63
CA ASP A 122 -11.48 -22.32 -18.86
C ASP A 122 -11.04 -21.60 -20.13
N ILE A 123 -10.92 -20.27 -20.10
CA ILE A 123 -10.42 -19.48 -21.24
C ILE A 123 -8.90 -19.53 -21.36
N MET A 124 -8.20 -19.99 -20.33
CA MET A 124 -6.76 -20.13 -20.36
C MET A 124 -6.34 -21.34 -21.18
N PRO A 125 -5.25 -21.24 -21.97
CA PRO A 125 -4.76 -22.38 -22.75
C PRO A 125 -4.26 -23.51 -21.83
N HIS A 126 -4.27 -24.71 -22.39
CA HIS A 126 -3.72 -25.87 -21.68
C HIS A 126 -2.23 -25.69 -21.46
N GLY A 127 -1.76 -26.09 -20.29
CA GLY A 127 -0.34 -25.97 -19.91
C GLY A 127 -0.01 -24.68 -19.15
N VAL A 128 -0.96 -23.76 -19.02
CA VAL A 128 -0.78 -22.57 -18.18
C VAL A 128 -0.90 -22.97 -16.71
N THR A 129 0.05 -22.49 -15.89
CA THR A 129 -0.01 -22.72 -14.47
C THR A 129 -1.12 -21.89 -13.83
N PHE A 130 -1.61 -22.35 -12.68
CA PHE A 130 -2.63 -21.59 -11.95
C PHE A 130 -2.09 -20.22 -11.56
N PRO A 131 -2.84 -19.14 -11.82
CA PRO A 131 -2.37 -17.79 -11.50
C PRO A 131 -2.09 -17.62 -10.00
N LEU A 132 -0.89 -17.14 -9.69
CA LEU A 132 -0.50 -16.85 -8.32
C LEU A 132 -0.71 -15.36 -8.07
N VAL A 133 -1.59 -15.03 -7.14
CA VAL A 133 -1.90 -13.64 -6.80
C VAL A 133 -1.18 -13.27 -5.51
N LYS A 134 -0.35 -12.23 -5.59
CA LYS A 134 0.34 -11.67 -4.43
C LYS A 134 -0.16 -10.26 -4.17
N THR A 135 -0.35 -9.95 -2.90
CA THR A 135 -0.78 -8.62 -2.49
C THR A 135 0.42 -7.73 -2.21
N ARG A 136 0.33 -6.49 -2.67
CA ARG A 136 1.22 -5.42 -2.24
C ARG A 136 0.43 -4.50 -1.31
N ALA A 137 0.37 -4.85 -0.10
CA ALA A 137 -0.27 -3.97 0.87
C ALA A 137 0.80 -3.23 1.65
#